data_d57247bfb5e227166f9bfc723542184f
#
_entry.id   d57247bfb5e227166f9bfc723542184f
#
_cell.length_a   1.000
_cell.length_b   1.000
_cell.length_c   1.000
_cell.angle_alpha   90.00
_cell.angle_beta   90.00
_cell.angle_gamma   90.00
#
_symmetry.space_group_name_H-M   'P 1'
#
loop_
_entity.id
_entity.type
_entity.pdbx_description
1 polymer ?
#
loop_
_entity_poly.entity_id
_entity_poly.type
_entity_poly.pdbx_seq_one_letter_code
_entity_poly.pdbx_strand_id
1 'polypeptide(L)'
;VILCSLLLGCACGLMGGFLLLRKRSLLGDTLSHATLPGVGLAFIFAVLMGGDGKTLPILLLGATLTGLLGCLFVLLIRNFSRIKDDAAMGIVLSVFFGAGVAVLGLVQTMPQASAAGLEYFIYGKTASMVQSDFEILLVVTLGALIATTIFFKVSNAIRRQL
;
A
#
# COMPACT_ATOMS: atom_id res chain seq x y z
N VAL A 1 -8.98 -11.26 -15.34
CA VAL A 1 -8.36 -11.81 -14.11
C VAL A 1 -6.89 -12.18 -14.35
N ILE A 2 -6.59 -13.10 -15.29
CA ILE A 2 -5.23 -13.59 -15.57
C ILE A 2 -4.29 -12.44 -15.95
N LEU A 3 -4.71 -11.54 -16.83
CA LEU A 3 -3.90 -10.40 -17.27
C LEU A 3 -3.59 -9.44 -16.11
N CYS A 4 -4.57 -9.18 -15.24
CA CYS A 4 -4.39 -8.34 -14.02
C CYS A 4 -3.38 -8.97 -13.07
N SER A 5 -3.51 -10.27 -12.80
CA SER A 5 -2.60 -10.97 -11.90
C SER A 5 -1.18 -11.00 -12.44
N LEU A 6 -1.02 -11.13 -13.75
CA LEU A 6 0.29 -11.15 -14.42
C LEU A 6 0.95 -9.77 -14.37
N LEU A 7 0.21 -8.70 -14.66
CA LEU A 7 0.70 -7.32 -14.56
C LEU A 7 1.10 -6.97 -13.12
N LEU A 8 0.24 -7.30 -12.16
CA LEU A 8 0.52 -7.06 -10.75
C LEU A 8 1.75 -7.85 -10.27
N GLY A 9 1.83 -9.13 -10.67
CA GLY A 9 2.98 -9.99 -10.37
C GLY A 9 4.29 -9.47 -10.93
N CYS A 10 4.29 -8.97 -12.18
CA CYS A 10 5.46 -8.33 -12.77
C CYS A 10 5.89 -7.06 -12.00
N ALA A 11 4.93 -6.19 -11.68
CA ALA A 11 5.23 -4.96 -10.95
C ALA A 11 5.79 -5.27 -9.54
N CYS A 12 5.14 -6.16 -8.80
CA CYS A 12 5.57 -6.58 -7.47
C CYS A 12 6.93 -7.29 -7.51
N GLY A 13 7.17 -8.14 -8.52
CA GLY A 13 8.43 -8.84 -8.69
C GLY A 13 9.61 -7.90 -8.95
N LEU A 14 9.43 -6.91 -9.82
CA LEU A 14 10.45 -5.90 -10.09
C LEU A 14 10.74 -5.02 -8.87
N MET A 15 9.69 -4.53 -8.20
CA MET A 15 9.83 -3.74 -6.96
C MET A 15 10.48 -4.56 -5.83
N GLY A 16 10.02 -5.79 -5.63
CA GLY A 16 10.55 -6.70 -4.61
C GLY A 16 12.01 -7.05 -4.85
N GLY A 17 12.39 -7.35 -6.09
CA GLY A 17 13.78 -7.58 -6.47
C GLY A 17 14.68 -6.38 -6.19
N PHE A 18 14.20 -5.17 -6.48
CA PHE A 18 14.92 -3.93 -6.19
C PHE A 18 15.11 -3.70 -4.68
N LEU A 19 14.06 -3.92 -3.88
CA LEU A 19 14.12 -3.81 -2.42
C LEU A 19 15.08 -4.84 -1.81
N LEU A 20 15.09 -6.07 -2.35
CA LEU A 20 15.99 -7.13 -1.92
C LEU A 20 17.45 -6.75 -2.18
N LEU A 21 17.77 -6.25 -3.38
CA LEU A 21 19.12 -5.79 -3.74
C LEU A 21 19.60 -4.63 -2.85
N ARG A 22 18.68 -3.82 -2.33
CA ARG A 22 18.95 -2.74 -1.38
C ARG A 22 19.02 -3.20 0.07
N LYS A 23 18.89 -4.50 0.36
CA LYS A 23 18.83 -5.08 1.72
C LYS A 23 17.70 -4.47 2.57
N ARG A 24 16.56 -4.15 1.95
CA ARG A 24 15.39 -3.54 2.59
C ARG A 24 14.11 -4.32 2.29
N SER A 25 14.19 -5.65 2.30
CA SER A 25 13.05 -6.52 2.01
C SER A 25 11.87 -6.31 2.97
N LEU A 26 12.15 -6.00 4.24
CA LEU A 26 11.14 -5.74 5.27
C LEU A 26 10.30 -4.48 4.98
N LEU A 27 10.81 -3.56 4.16
CA LEU A 27 10.11 -2.30 3.85
C LEU A 27 8.81 -2.54 3.06
N GLY A 28 8.79 -3.56 2.20
CA GLY A 28 7.57 -3.94 1.47
C GLY A 28 6.46 -4.40 2.41
N ASP A 29 6.81 -5.24 3.38
CA ASP A 29 5.88 -5.74 4.39
C ASP A 29 5.40 -4.60 5.32
N THR A 30 6.32 -3.77 5.79
CA THR A 30 5.98 -2.59 6.60
C THR A 30 5.00 -1.66 5.89
N LEU A 31 5.22 -1.39 4.59
CA LEU A 31 4.34 -0.52 3.80
C LEU A 31 2.97 -1.15 3.56
N SER A 32 2.90 -2.45 3.27
CA SER A 32 1.62 -3.13 3.07
C SER A 32 0.74 -3.05 4.32
N HIS A 33 1.32 -3.24 5.49
CA HIS A 33 0.58 -3.10 6.76
C HIS A 33 0.30 -1.64 7.14
N ALA A 34 1.15 -0.69 6.75
CA ALA A 34 0.92 0.73 6.98
C ALA A 34 -0.26 1.30 6.16
N THR A 35 -0.65 0.65 5.08
CA THR A 35 -1.83 1.06 4.28
C THR A 35 -3.16 0.65 4.91
N LEU A 36 -3.19 -0.38 5.78
CA LEU A 36 -4.43 -0.92 6.35
C LEU A 36 -5.29 0.13 7.09
N PRO A 37 -4.74 0.92 8.03
CA PRO A 37 -5.55 1.93 8.71
C PRO A 37 -6.09 2.98 7.75
N GLY A 38 -5.36 3.28 6.67
CA GLY A 38 -5.79 4.23 5.65
C GLY A 38 -6.99 3.76 4.86
N VAL A 39 -7.02 2.50 4.47
CA VAL A 39 -8.18 1.89 3.80
C VAL A 39 -9.41 1.98 4.70
N GLY A 40 -9.27 1.59 5.98
CA GLY A 40 -10.38 1.63 6.93
C GLY A 40 -10.90 3.04 7.20
N LEU A 41 -9.99 4.01 7.41
CA LEU A 41 -10.37 5.41 7.63
C LEU A 41 -11.02 6.03 6.37
N ALA A 42 -10.49 5.74 5.18
CA ALA A 42 -11.07 6.21 3.93
C ALA A 42 -12.48 5.65 3.71
N PHE A 43 -12.72 4.38 4.07
CA PHE A 43 -14.04 3.78 4.03
C PHE A 43 -15.01 4.50 4.98
N ILE A 44 -14.64 4.70 6.25
CA ILE A 44 -15.46 5.44 7.22
C ILE A 44 -15.79 6.84 6.70
N PHE A 45 -14.79 7.53 6.17
CA PHE A 45 -14.97 8.88 5.62
C PHE A 45 -15.94 8.89 4.43
N ALA A 46 -15.82 7.93 3.51
CA ALA A 46 -16.70 7.81 2.36
C ALA A 46 -18.14 7.53 2.76
N VAL A 47 -18.38 6.68 3.77
CA VAL A 47 -19.71 6.39 4.33
C VAL A 47 -20.29 7.61 5.02
N LEU A 48 -19.51 8.36 5.80
CA LEU A 48 -19.94 9.59 6.47
C LEU A 48 -20.34 10.68 5.47
N MET A 49 -19.71 10.71 4.29
CA MET A 49 -20.09 11.62 3.21
C MET A 49 -21.34 11.18 2.42
N GLY A 50 -22.00 10.09 2.85
CA GLY A 50 -23.21 9.58 2.20
C GLY A 50 -22.92 8.73 0.93
N GLY A 51 -21.68 8.32 0.71
CA GLY A 51 -21.29 7.43 -0.37
C GLY A 51 -21.37 5.95 0.03
N ASP A 52 -21.35 5.06 -0.96
CA ASP A 52 -21.39 3.60 -0.76
C ASP A 52 -20.11 3.00 -0.15
N GLY A 53 -19.10 3.83 0.14
CA GLY A 53 -17.79 3.36 0.66
C GLY A 53 -16.95 2.55 -0.34
N LYS A 54 -17.46 2.25 -1.52
CA LYS A 54 -16.87 1.35 -2.52
C LYS A 54 -15.96 2.03 -3.54
N THR A 55 -15.81 3.35 -3.47
CA THR A 55 -15.04 4.08 -4.48
C THR A 55 -13.56 3.75 -4.35
N LEU A 56 -13.08 2.89 -5.23
CA LEU A 56 -11.69 2.43 -5.28
C LEU A 56 -10.68 3.60 -5.22
N PRO A 57 -10.87 4.74 -5.91
CA PRO A 57 -9.96 5.89 -5.80
C PRO A 57 -9.84 6.45 -4.38
N ILE A 58 -10.94 6.54 -3.61
CA ILE A 58 -10.91 7.07 -2.24
C ILE A 58 -10.15 6.10 -1.32
N LEU A 59 -10.40 4.81 -1.45
CA LEU A 59 -9.68 3.78 -0.69
C LEU A 59 -8.18 3.77 -1.02
N LEU A 60 -7.82 3.90 -2.30
CA LEU A 60 -6.42 4.03 -2.73
C LEU A 60 -5.76 5.31 -2.20
N LEU A 61 -6.45 6.44 -2.20
CA LEU A 61 -5.94 7.68 -1.60
C LEU A 61 -5.69 7.51 -0.11
N GLY A 62 -6.61 6.91 0.63
CA GLY A 62 -6.40 6.60 2.05
C GLY A 62 -5.21 5.69 2.28
N ALA A 63 -5.10 4.62 1.51
CA ALA A 63 -3.97 3.69 1.56
C ALA A 63 -2.63 4.38 1.26
N THR A 64 -2.58 5.22 0.22
CA THR A 64 -1.35 5.93 -0.16
C THR A 64 -0.93 6.95 0.89
N LEU A 65 -1.87 7.71 1.47
CA LEU A 65 -1.57 8.68 2.51
C LEU A 65 -0.98 8.02 3.76
N THR A 66 -1.59 6.94 4.24
CA THR A 66 -1.07 6.24 5.42
C THR A 66 0.20 5.44 5.11
N GLY A 67 0.36 4.91 3.91
CA GLY A 67 1.62 4.32 3.47
C GLY A 67 2.78 5.34 3.45
N LEU A 68 2.52 6.56 2.97
CA LEU A 68 3.49 7.67 3.03
C LEU A 68 3.81 8.07 4.46
N LEU A 69 2.80 8.14 5.33
CA LEU A 69 3.00 8.40 6.77
C LEU A 69 3.86 7.30 7.41
N GLY A 70 3.59 6.03 7.10
CA GLY A 70 4.42 4.91 7.56
C GLY A 70 5.87 5.05 7.12
N CYS A 71 6.11 5.39 5.85
CA CYS A 71 7.45 5.65 5.33
C CYS A 71 8.12 6.83 6.05
N LEU A 72 7.38 7.92 6.29
CA LEU A 72 7.86 9.09 7.03
C LEU A 72 8.26 8.70 8.46
N PHE A 73 7.45 7.92 9.17
CA PHE A 73 7.78 7.45 10.51
C PHE A 73 9.03 6.57 10.55
N VAL A 74 9.21 5.68 9.58
CA VAL A 74 10.46 4.90 9.45
C VAL A 74 11.66 5.83 9.30
N LEU A 75 11.56 6.86 8.44
CA LEU A 75 12.63 7.84 8.23
C LEU A 75 12.89 8.68 9.49
N LEU A 76 11.84 9.11 10.20
CA LEU A 76 11.97 9.88 11.44
C LEU A 76 12.68 9.06 12.52
N ILE A 77 12.22 7.83 12.77
CA ILE A 77 12.84 6.95 13.79
C ILE A 77 14.31 6.71 13.44
N ARG A 78 14.63 6.45 12.18
CA ARG A 78 15.98 6.24 11.71
C ARG A 78 16.89 7.47 11.91
N ASN A 79 16.37 8.67 11.61
CA ASN A 79 17.17 9.89 11.66
C ASN A 79 17.35 10.44 13.08
N PHE A 80 16.34 10.27 13.94
CA PHE A 80 16.36 10.80 15.30
C PHE A 80 16.74 9.76 16.36
N SER A 81 16.93 8.50 15.98
CA SER A 81 17.22 7.41 16.89
C SER A 81 18.44 6.62 16.40
N ARG A 82 19.16 5.99 17.35
CA ARG A 82 20.29 5.08 17.04
C ARG A 82 19.83 3.65 16.74
N ILE A 83 18.57 3.46 16.42
CA ILE A 83 17.95 2.16 16.16
C ILE A 83 18.30 1.71 14.75
N LYS A 84 18.56 0.41 14.55
CA LYS A 84 18.80 -0.20 13.24
C LYS A 84 17.56 -0.09 12.34
N ASP A 85 17.78 0.01 11.04
CA ASP A 85 16.72 0.14 10.02
C ASP A 85 15.60 -0.91 10.19
N ASP A 86 15.99 -2.17 10.43
CA ASP A 86 15.03 -3.28 10.58
C ASP A 86 14.15 -3.13 11.83
N ALA A 87 14.70 -2.65 12.93
CA ALA A 87 13.94 -2.41 14.16
C ALA A 87 12.97 -1.22 13.97
N ALA A 88 13.40 -0.16 13.29
CA ALA A 88 12.52 0.97 12.97
C ALA A 88 11.33 0.53 12.10
N MET A 89 11.59 -0.30 11.09
CA MET A 89 10.54 -0.89 10.25
C MET A 89 9.60 -1.78 11.04
N GLY A 90 10.12 -2.61 11.97
CA GLY A 90 9.32 -3.47 12.83
C GLY A 90 8.41 -2.69 13.78
N ILE A 91 8.89 -1.58 14.35
CA ILE A 91 8.08 -0.70 15.21
C ILE A 91 6.91 -0.10 14.42
N VAL A 92 7.19 0.48 13.25
CA VAL A 92 6.16 1.09 12.40
C VAL A 92 5.16 0.04 11.93
N LEU A 93 5.63 -1.13 11.50
CA LEU A 93 4.78 -2.26 11.11
C LEU A 93 3.81 -2.63 12.24
N SER A 94 4.30 -2.83 13.46
CA SER A 94 3.49 -3.26 14.59
C SER A 94 2.43 -2.22 14.98
N VAL A 95 2.80 -0.94 15.01
CA VAL A 95 1.89 0.15 15.37
C VAL A 95 0.80 0.32 14.30
N PHE A 96 1.19 0.39 13.03
CA PHE A 96 0.23 0.58 11.94
C PHE A 96 -0.65 -0.66 11.72
N PHE A 97 -0.08 -1.85 11.86
CA PHE A 97 -0.87 -3.09 11.80
C PHE A 97 -1.91 -3.14 12.92
N GLY A 98 -1.51 -2.88 14.16
CA GLY A 98 -2.43 -2.84 15.29
C GLY A 98 -3.53 -1.79 15.11
N ALA A 99 -3.17 -0.56 14.68
CA ALA A 99 -4.13 0.48 14.35
C ALA A 99 -5.06 0.07 13.19
N GLY A 100 -4.50 -0.56 12.15
CA GLY A 100 -5.27 -1.07 11.01
C GLY A 100 -6.30 -2.11 11.43
N VAL A 101 -5.90 -3.10 12.21
CA VAL A 101 -6.81 -4.14 12.73
C VAL A 101 -7.93 -3.52 13.58
N ALA A 102 -7.59 -2.55 14.44
CA ALA A 102 -8.59 -1.87 15.27
C ALA A 102 -9.60 -1.09 14.42
N VAL A 103 -9.12 -0.31 13.43
CA VAL A 103 -10.00 0.46 12.53
C VAL A 103 -10.87 -0.47 11.69
N LEU A 104 -10.29 -1.54 11.12
CA LEU A 104 -11.04 -2.52 10.33
C LEU A 104 -12.07 -3.27 11.18
N GLY A 105 -11.76 -3.57 12.44
CA GLY A 105 -12.71 -4.13 13.39
C GLY A 105 -13.92 -3.22 13.61
N LEU A 106 -13.72 -1.91 13.72
CA LEU A 106 -14.81 -0.93 13.77
C LEU A 106 -15.62 -0.89 12.47
N VAL A 107 -14.94 -0.90 11.33
CA VAL A 107 -15.60 -0.91 10.02
C VAL A 107 -16.49 -2.13 9.84
N GLN A 108 -16.05 -3.32 10.26
CA GLN A 108 -16.81 -4.56 10.15
C GLN A 108 -18.13 -4.55 10.96
N THR A 109 -18.25 -3.70 11.98
CA THR A 109 -19.51 -3.53 12.72
C THR A 109 -20.54 -2.67 11.99
N MET A 110 -20.13 -1.97 10.91
CA MET A 110 -21.02 -1.12 10.13
C MET A 110 -21.85 -1.96 9.14
N PRO A 111 -23.18 -1.78 9.06
CA PRO A 111 -24.02 -2.52 8.09
C PRO A 111 -23.59 -2.34 6.64
N GLN A 112 -23.04 -1.16 6.32
CA GLN A 112 -22.55 -0.82 4.99
C GLN A 112 -21.31 -1.61 4.58
N ALA A 113 -20.47 -2.04 5.53
CA ALA A 113 -19.22 -2.76 5.24
C ALA A 113 -19.47 -4.14 4.64
N SER A 114 -20.46 -4.90 5.16
CA SER A 114 -20.83 -6.19 4.61
C SER A 114 -21.48 -6.06 3.23
N ALA A 115 -22.33 -5.06 3.04
CA ALA A 115 -22.95 -4.75 1.74
C ALA A 115 -21.93 -4.22 0.72
N ALA A 116 -20.87 -3.55 1.19
CA ALA A 116 -19.83 -2.99 0.34
C ALA A 116 -18.82 -4.02 -0.17
N GLY A 117 -18.77 -5.22 0.42
CA GLY A 117 -17.77 -6.22 0.04
C GLY A 117 -16.34 -5.75 0.35
N LEU A 118 -16.15 -4.94 1.39
CA LEU A 118 -14.84 -4.44 1.83
C LEU A 118 -13.88 -5.60 2.15
N GLU A 119 -14.43 -6.71 2.59
CA GLU A 119 -13.69 -7.96 2.80
C GLU A 119 -12.96 -8.42 1.53
N TYR A 120 -13.59 -8.26 0.37
CA TYR A 120 -12.99 -8.62 -0.93
C TYR A 120 -11.86 -7.65 -1.33
N PHE A 121 -11.94 -6.40 -0.89
CA PHE A 121 -10.89 -5.41 -1.14
C PHE A 121 -9.65 -5.69 -0.29
N ILE A 122 -9.84 -6.02 0.98
CA ILE A 122 -8.75 -6.29 1.93
C ILE A 122 -8.03 -7.61 1.58
N TYR A 123 -8.78 -8.66 1.24
CA TYR A 123 -8.22 -9.98 0.93
C TYR A 123 -7.87 -10.17 -0.56
N GLY A 124 -8.08 -9.15 -1.39
CA GLY A 124 -7.64 -9.17 -2.78
C GLY A 124 -8.32 -10.20 -3.66
N LYS A 125 -9.66 -10.35 -3.57
CA LYS A 125 -10.39 -11.24 -4.48
C LYS A 125 -10.37 -10.69 -5.92
N THR A 126 -9.46 -11.18 -6.72
CA THR A 126 -9.34 -10.86 -8.14
C THR A 126 -10.56 -11.27 -8.98
N ALA A 127 -11.38 -12.20 -8.50
CA ALA A 127 -12.55 -12.72 -9.19
C ALA A 127 -13.74 -11.74 -9.26
N SER A 128 -13.79 -10.72 -8.39
CA SER A 128 -14.88 -9.74 -8.33
C SER A 128 -14.53 -8.38 -8.97
N MET A 129 -13.42 -8.27 -9.69
CA MET A 129 -13.00 -7.04 -10.35
C MET A 129 -13.95 -6.65 -11.48
N VAL A 130 -14.41 -5.41 -11.45
CA VAL A 130 -15.19 -4.76 -12.51
C VAL A 130 -14.23 -4.15 -13.54
N GLN A 131 -14.74 -3.86 -14.74
CA GLN A 131 -13.91 -3.34 -15.83
C GLN A 131 -13.25 -1.97 -15.49
N SER A 132 -13.92 -1.14 -14.70
CA SER A 132 -13.38 0.11 -14.18
C SER A 132 -12.16 -0.08 -13.26
N ASP A 133 -12.15 -1.17 -12.49
CA ASP A 133 -11.04 -1.49 -11.58
C ASP A 133 -9.79 -1.91 -12.36
N PHE A 134 -9.99 -2.53 -13.54
CA PHE A 134 -8.91 -2.91 -14.43
C PHE A 134 -8.16 -1.68 -14.97
N GLU A 135 -8.87 -0.64 -15.40
CA GLU A 135 -8.25 0.60 -15.90
C GLU A 135 -7.42 1.28 -14.82
N ILE A 136 -7.94 1.36 -13.60
CA ILE A 136 -7.22 1.96 -12.46
C ILE A 136 -5.97 1.12 -12.14
N LEU A 137 -6.11 -0.21 -12.10
CA LEU A 137 -5.00 -1.11 -11.83
C LEU A 137 -3.89 -1.00 -12.90
N LEU A 138 -4.28 -0.84 -14.16
CA LEU A 138 -3.35 -0.67 -15.28
C LEU A 138 -2.58 0.64 -15.14
N VAL A 139 -3.26 1.74 -14.82
CA VAL A 139 -2.61 3.05 -14.59
C VAL A 139 -1.64 2.99 -13.41
N VAL A 140 -2.06 2.39 -12.28
CA VAL A 140 -1.21 2.24 -11.10
C VAL A 140 0.02 1.36 -11.40
N THR A 141 -0.17 0.25 -12.12
CA THR A 141 0.92 -0.66 -12.50
C THR A 141 1.91 0.01 -13.44
N LEU A 142 1.43 0.73 -14.45
CA LEU A 142 2.29 1.50 -15.36
C LEU A 142 3.04 2.60 -14.61
N GLY A 143 2.37 3.32 -13.71
CA GLY A 143 3.01 4.33 -12.85
C GLY A 143 4.12 3.74 -12.00
N ALA A 144 3.87 2.59 -11.38
CA ALA A 144 4.88 1.88 -10.57
C ALA A 144 6.07 1.42 -11.41
N LEU A 145 5.84 0.89 -12.62
CA LEU A 145 6.91 0.48 -13.55
C LEU A 145 7.75 1.68 -14.00
N ILE A 146 7.11 2.79 -14.34
CA ILE A 146 7.78 4.04 -14.74
C ILE A 146 8.64 4.56 -13.58
N ALA A 147 8.07 4.64 -12.37
CA ALA A 147 8.78 5.08 -11.18
C ALA A 147 10.01 4.20 -10.89
N THR A 148 9.85 2.87 -11.00
CA THR A 148 10.96 1.91 -10.78
C THR A 148 12.06 2.09 -11.83
N THR A 149 11.70 2.25 -13.10
CA THR A 149 12.69 2.45 -14.18
C THR A 149 13.43 3.78 -14.07
N ILE A 150 12.73 4.86 -13.72
CA ILE A 150 13.34 6.18 -13.47
C ILE A 150 14.31 6.09 -12.30
N PHE A 151 13.87 5.49 -11.20
CA PHE A 151 14.70 5.36 -9.99
C PHE A 151 15.94 4.50 -10.24
N PHE A 152 15.80 3.43 -11.02
CA PHE A 152 16.92 2.57 -11.43
C PHE A 152 17.91 3.36 -12.30
N LYS A 153 17.41 4.14 -13.24
CA LYS A 153 18.23 4.94 -14.14
C LYS A 153 19.00 6.04 -13.39
N VAL A 154 18.31 6.74 -12.47
CA VAL A 154 18.92 7.76 -11.62
C VAL A 154 19.97 7.15 -10.68
N SER A 155 19.65 6.03 -10.04
CA SER A 155 20.58 5.31 -9.15
C SER A 155 21.85 4.85 -9.87
N ASN A 156 21.74 4.39 -11.12
CA ASN A 156 22.88 3.97 -11.93
C ASN A 156 23.68 5.18 -12.46
N ALA A 157 23.02 6.29 -12.75
CA ALA A 157 23.70 7.52 -13.16
C ALA A 157 24.58 8.07 -12.03
N ILE A 158 24.08 8.10 -10.81
CA ILE A 158 24.82 8.54 -9.61
C ILE A 158 26.02 7.62 -9.33
N ARG A 159 25.86 6.29 -9.50
CA ARG A 159 26.97 5.33 -9.31
C ARG A 159 28.09 5.44 -10.33
N ARG A 160 27.80 5.97 -11.51
CA ARG A 160 28.83 6.16 -12.57
C ARG A 160 29.64 7.44 -12.37
N GLN A 161 29.19 8.34 -11.48
CA GLN A 161 29.86 9.61 -11.18
C GLN A 161 30.69 9.57 -9.90
N LEU A 162 30.57 8.48 -9.11
CA LEU A 162 31.37 8.16 -7.93
C LEU A 162 32.40 7.09 -8.26
#